data_22fe9244f221d1f984348d0687a4033e
#
_entry.id   22fe9244f221d1f984348d0687a4033e
#
_cell.length_a   1.000
_cell.length_b   1.000
_cell.length_c   1.000
_cell.angle_alpha   90.00
_cell.angle_beta   90.00
_cell.angle_gamma   90.00
#
_symmetry.space_group_name_H-M   'P 1'
#
loop_
_entity.id
_entity.type
_entity.pdbx_description
1 polymer ?
#
loop_
_entity_poly.entity_id
_entity_poly.type
_entity_poly.pdbx_seq_one_letter_code
_entity_poly.pdbx_strand_id
1 'polypeptide(L)'
;MKKLNKWIAGLLCMMLVITMVAGLGVTEVKADDAVTQHVSTWTELKKAISNGGDIQLTSNITAGTDDYSFNVTRDVTIDLNGYTIDRNLNVQQDNVFSVMTDGTLIIKDTSEGQNGKITGGWANEDYAGCINVSGGTLILESGNIVGNRSNSTFTKRGG
;
A
#
# COMPACT_ATOMS: atom_id res chain seq x y z
N MET A 1 62.74 11.58 -21.94
CA MET A 1 62.09 12.44 -20.92
C MET A 1 60.63 12.85 -21.23
N LYS A 2 60.12 12.73 -22.48
CA LYS A 2 58.70 13.11 -22.81
C LYS A 2 57.61 12.10 -22.43
N LYS A 3 57.95 10.83 -22.14
CA LYS A 3 56.96 9.80 -21.77
C LYS A 3 56.61 9.76 -20.29
N LEU A 4 57.52 10.26 -19.41
CA LEU A 4 57.29 10.24 -17.97
C LEU A 4 56.22 11.27 -17.53
N ASN A 5 56.17 12.43 -18.21
CA ASN A 5 55.23 13.50 -17.88
C ASN A 5 53.76 13.18 -18.19
N LYS A 6 53.48 12.25 -19.15
CA LYS A 6 52.11 11.84 -19.47
C LYS A 6 51.54 10.92 -18.39
N TRP A 7 52.35 10.11 -17.75
CA TRP A 7 51.95 9.21 -16.67
C TRP A 7 51.67 9.97 -15.38
N ILE A 8 52.54 10.96 -15.09
CA ILE A 8 52.38 11.82 -13.91
C ILE A 8 51.13 12.67 -14.04
N ALA A 9 50.83 13.21 -15.24
CA ALA A 9 49.61 13.97 -15.50
C ALA A 9 48.33 13.11 -15.37
N GLY A 10 48.40 11.87 -15.86
CA GLY A 10 47.28 10.91 -15.71
C GLY A 10 47.03 10.51 -14.25
N LEU A 11 48.11 10.27 -13.51
CA LEU A 11 48.01 9.94 -12.07
C LEU A 11 47.52 11.14 -11.22
N LEU A 12 47.93 12.34 -11.55
CA LEU A 12 47.50 13.54 -10.89
C LEU A 12 46.02 13.86 -11.18
N CYS A 13 45.58 13.63 -12.40
CA CYS A 13 44.17 13.76 -12.80
C CYS A 13 43.27 12.72 -12.11
N MET A 14 43.78 11.48 -11.95
CA MET A 14 43.07 10.41 -11.26
C MET A 14 42.98 10.67 -9.73
N MET A 15 44.07 11.24 -9.12
CA MET A 15 44.02 11.63 -7.73
C MET A 15 43.12 12.87 -7.49
N LEU A 16 43.03 13.80 -8.43
CA LEU A 16 42.14 14.95 -8.31
C LEU A 16 40.67 14.58 -8.38
N VAL A 17 40.32 13.56 -9.19
CA VAL A 17 38.94 13.03 -9.27
C VAL A 17 38.56 12.29 -7.99
N ILE A 18 39.50 11.55 -7.38
CA ILE A 18 39.24 10.83 -6.11
C ILE A 18 39.11 11.81 -4.94
N THR A 19 39.86 12.92 -4.92
CA THR A 19 39.73 13.93 -3.88
C THR A 19 38.53 14.85 -4.03
N MET A 20 38.01 15.04 -5.25
CA MET A 20 36.73 15.74 -5.46
C MET A 20 35.52 14.89 -5.08
N VAL A 21 35.58 13.56 -5.22
CA VAL A 21 34.50 12.65 -4.76
C VAL A 21 34.50 12.51 -3.25
N ALA A 22 35.65 12.64 -2.58
CA ALA A 22 35.73 12.62 -1.10
C ALA A 22 35.30 13.92 -0.43
N GLY A 23 35.21 15.02 -1.18
CA GLY A 23 34.78 16.34 -0.64
C GLY A 23 33.31 16.70 -0.96
N LEU A 24 32.70 16.00 -1.89
CA LEU A 24 31.25 15.98 -2.05
C LEU A 24 30.77 14.96 -1.02
N GLY A 25 30.27 15.42 0.11
CA GLY A 25 29.50 14.56 0.99
C GLY A 25 28.53 13.79 0.11
N VAL A 26 28.74 12.48 -0.01
CA VAL A 26 27.69 11.59 -0.48
C VAL A 26 26.60 11.78 0.58
N THR A 27 25.70 12.73 0.35
CA THR A 27 24.40 12.64 0.97
C THR A 27 23.92 11.28 0.51
N GLU A 28 23.92 10.30 1.42
CA GLU A 28 23.10 9.13 1.21
C GLU A 28 21.75 9.71 0.77
N VAL A 29 21.38 9.46 -0.48
CA VAL A 29 20.01 9.61 -0.89
C VAL A 29 19.32 8.55 -0.06
N LYS A 30 18.87 8.93 1.16
CA LYS A 30 17.87 8.17 1.89
C LYS A 30 16.83 7.86 0.84
N ALA A 31 16.57 6.57 0.64
CA ALA A 31 15.40 6.14 -0.11
C ALA A 31 14.28 7.07 0.35
N ASP A 32 13.72 7.81 -0.60
CA ASP A 32 12.70 8.83 -0.40
C ASP A 32 11.78 8.32 0.72
N ASP A 33 11.73 9.02 1.86
CA ASP A 33 10.84 8.61 2.95
C ASP A 33 9.45 8.66 2.35
N ALA A 34 8.91 7.48 1.99
CA ALA A 34 7.64 7.37 1.29
C ALA A 34 6.62 8.17 2.09
N VAL A 35 6.14 9.27 1.51
CA VAL A 35 5.24 10.19 2.22
C VAL A 35 3.96 9.45 2.52
N THR A 36 3.71 9.18 3.81
CA THR A 36 2.47 8.53 4.25
C THR A 36 1.27 9.45 3.99
N GLN A 37 0.29 8.96 3.22
CA GLN A 37 -0.96 9.66 2.94
C GLN A 37 -1.93 9.45 4.11
N HIS A 38 -2.31 10.52 4.80
CA HIS A 38 -3.30 10.47 5.89
C HIS A 38 -4.70 10.64 5.32
N VAL A 39 -5.62 9.73 5.67
CA VAL A 39 -6.98 9.72 5.11
C VAL A 39 -8.04 9.54 6.19
N SER A 40 -9.18 10.20 6.00
CA SER A 40 -10.30 10.23 6.94
C SER A 40 -11.66 9.93 6.30
N THR A 41 -11.72 9.87 4.97
CA THR A 41 -12.96 9.66 4.20
C THR A 41 -12.79 8.60 3.12
N TRP A 42 -13.91 8.04 2.66
CA TRP A 42 -13.92 7.05 1.56
C TRP A 42 -13.29 7.61 0.28
N THR A 43 -13.60 8.86 -0.04
CA THR A 43 -13.06 9.54 -1.22
C THR A 43 -11.55 9.75 -1.14
N GLU A 44 -11.03 10.16 0.04
CA GLU A 44 -9.59 10.30 0.26
C GLU A 44 -8.88 8.95 0.17
N LEU A 45 -9.44 7.91 0.80
CA LEU A 45 -8.89 6.55 0.72
C LEU A 45 -8.86 6.05 -0.72
N LYS A 46 -9.94 6.25 -1.50
CA LYS A 46 -9.99 5.91 -2.92
C LYS A 46 -8.90 6.59 -3.73
N LYS A 47 -8.70 7.88 -3.49
CA LYS A 47 -7.64 8.66 -4.16
C LYS A 47 -6.25 8.16 -3.76
N ALA A 48 -6.02 7.92 -2.47
CA ALA A 48 -4.74 7.42 -1.97
C ALA A 48 -4.38 6.04 -2.55
N ILE A 49 -5.34 5.11 -2.61
CA ILE A 49 -5.16 3.79 -3.25
C ILE A 49 -4.78 3.95 -4.73
N SER A 50 -5.40 4.89 -5.44
CA SER A 50 -5.07 5.16 -6.85
C SER A 50 -3.67 5.74 -7.03
N ASN A 51 -3.15 6.45 -6.04
CA ASN A 51 -1.77 6.96 -6.04
C ASN A 51 -0.75 5.84 -5.76
N GLY A 52 -1.12 4.86 -4.93
CA GLY A 52 -0.21 3.85 -4.39
C GLY A 52 0.59 4.36 -3.19
N GLY A 53 1.44 3.49 -2.63
CA GLY A 53 2.32 3.81 -1.48
C GLY A 53 1.65 3.65 -0.13
N ASP A 54 2.18 4.34 0.88
CA ASP A 54 1.76 4.19 2.27
C ASP A 54 0.58 5.10 2.61
N ILE A 55 -0.44 4.51 3.24
CA ILE A 55 -1.70 5.16 3.64
C ILE A 55 -1.94 4.87 5.12
N GLN A 56 -2.28 5.88 5.91
CA GLN A 56 -2.68 5.72 7.30
C GLN A 56 -4.05 6.32 7.55
N LEU A 57 -4.92 5.57 8.21
CA LEU A 57 -6.22 6.07 8.63
C LEU A 57 -6.08 7.05 9.80
N THR A 58 -6.88 8.12 9.80
CA THR A 58 -6.98 9.10 10.88
C THR A 58 -8.37 9.15 11.52
N SER A 59 -9.32 8.39 10.98
CA SER A 59 -10.67 8.20 11.52
C SER A 59 -11.30 6.92 10.99
N ASN A 60 -12.45 6.52 11.55
CA ASN A 60 -13.29 5.49 10.95
C ASN A 60 -13.84 6.01 9.62
N ILE A 61 -13.79 5.16 8.60
CA ILE A 61 -14.24 5.45 7.24
C ILE A 61 -15.43 4.54 6.93
N THR A 62 -16.57 5.14 6.60
CA THR A 62 -17.79 4.42 6.22
C THR A 62 -18.18 4.81 4.80
N ALA A 63 -18.48 3.81 3.97
CA ALA A 63 -18.97 4.03 2.61
C ALA A 63 -20.38 4.64 2.61
N GLY A 64 -20.63 5.56 1.69
CA GLY A 64 -21.96 6.03 1.33
C GLY A 64 -22.66 5.08 0.35
N THR A 65 -23.90 5.41 0.00
CA THR A 65 -24.73 4.57 -0.89
C THR A 65 -24.20 4.47 -2.31
N ASP A 66 -23.49 5.49 -2.78
CA ASP A 66 -22.96 5.59 -4.14
C ASP A 66 -21.47 5.16 -4.22
N ASP A 67 -20.91 4.75 -3.10
CA ASP A 67 -19.54 4.28 -3.06
C ASP A 67 -19.44 2.81 -3.53
N TYR A 68 -18.33 2.49 -4.17
CA TYR A 68 -17.99 1.14 -4.67
C TYR A 68 -16.73 0.62 -4.00
N SER A 69 -16.43 -0.67 -4.19
CA SER A 69 -15.18 -1.31 -3.74
C SER A 69 -13.94 -0.57 -4.27
N PHE A 70 -12.83 -0.75 -3.57
CA PHE A 70 -11.54 -0.24 -3.98
C PHE A 70 -10.85 -1.21 -4.92
N ASN A 71 -10.42 -0.72 -6.09
CA ASN A 71 -9.57 -1.49 -7.00
C ASN A 71 -8.09 -1.18 -6.72
N VAL A 72 -7.35 -2.19 -6.28
CA VAL A 72 -5.91 -2.09 -6.02
C VAL A 72 -5.17 -2.62 -7.23
N THR A 73 -4.55 -1.71 -7.99
CA THR A 73 -3.80 -1.98 -9.23
C THR A 73 -2.33 -1.61 -9.10
N ARG A 74 -1.87 -1.27 -7.89
CA ARG A 74 -0.51 -0.84 -7.54
C ARG A 74 -0.18 -1.34 -6.15
N ASP A 75 1.07 -1.15 -5.76
CA ASP A 75 1.51 -1.44 -4.39
C ASP A 75 0.95 -0.40 -3.43
N VAL A 76 0.18 -0.87 -2.46
CA VAL A 76 -0.51 -0.07 -1.43
C VAL A 76 -0.31 -0.72 -0.07
N THR A 77 0.15 0.05 0.90
CA THR A 77 0.16 -0.34 2.31
C THR A 77 -0.89 0.49 3.05
N ILE A 78 -1.85 -0.15 3.71
CA ILE A 78 -2.87 0.52 4.53
C ILE A 78 -2.59 0.21 6.00
N ASP A 79 -2.27 1.24 6.77
CA ASP A 79 -2.23 1.20 8.22
C ASP A 79 -3.60 1.61 8.77
N LEU A 80 -4.29 0.66 9.37
CA LEU A 80 -5.60 0.90 9.99
C LEU A 80 -5.52 1.82 11.21
N ASN A 81 -4.36 1.88 11.89
CA ASN A 81 -4.13 2.76 13.03
C ASN A 81 -5.27 2.74 14.07
N GLY A 82 -5.85 1.57 14.33
CA GLY A 82 -6.97 1.35 15.24
C GLY A 82 -8.36 1.69 14.68
N TYR A 83 -8.45 2.22 13.46
CA TYR A 83 -9.71 2.64 12.85
C TYR A 83 -10.35 1.56 11.98
N THR A 84 -11.58 1.81 11.57
CA THR A 84 -12.42 0.90 10.79
C THR A 84 -12.60 1.41 9.37
N ILE A 85 -12.49 0.50 8.40
CA ILE A 85 -13.02 0.68 7.05
C ILE A 85 -14.31 -0.15 6.97
N ASP A 86 -15.46 0.52 6.81
CA ASP A 86 -16.76 -0.11 6.75
C ASP A 86 -17.41 0.12 5.38
N ARG A 87 -17.59 -0.95 4.62
CA ARG A 87 -18.29 -0.91 3.32
C ARG A 87 -19.79 -0.68 3.48
N ASN A 88 -20.34 -0.94 4.68
CA ASN A 88 -21.70 -0.61 5.10
C ASN A 88 -22.81 -1.18 4.19
N LEU A 89 -22.60 -2.36 3.60
CA LEU A 89 -23.62 -2.98 2.75
C LEU A 89 -24.70 -3.69 3.57
N ASN A 90 -25.94 -3.35 3.29
CA ASN A 90 -27.14 -4.02 3.82
C ASN A 90 -27.82 -4.93 2.80
N VAL A 91 -27.33 -4.95 1.57
CA VAL A 91 -27.75 -5.84 0.48
C VAL A 91 -26.53 -6.46 -0.19
N GLN A 92 -26.72 -7.60 -0.81
CA GLN A 92 -25.66 -8.26 -1.57
C GLN A 92 -25.29 -7.42 -2.80
N GLN A 93 -24.05 -6.95 -2.86
CA GLN A 93 -23.59 -6.04 -3.89
C GLN A 93 -22.11 -6.23 -4.24
N ASP A 94 -21.20 -6.06 -3.27
CA ASP A 94 -19.78 -5.92 -3.57
C ASP A 94 -18.89 -6.28 -2.36
N ASN A 95 -17.60 -6.40 -2.58
CA ASN A 95 -16.58 -6.53 -1.55
C ASN A 95 -16.07 -5.14 -1.07
N VAL A 96 -15.07 -5.12 -0.22
CA VAL A 96 -14.38 -3.88 0.17
C VAL A 96 -13.22 -3.58 -0.78
N PHE A 97 -12.39 -4.60 -1.08
CA PHE A 97 -11.23 -4.48 -1.96
C PHE A 97 -11.23 -5.54 -3.06
N SER A 98 -10.81 -5.14 -4.25
CA SER A 98 -10.44 -6.03 -5.35
C SER A 98 -8.96 -5.81 -5.67
N VAL A 99 -8.12 -6.80 -5.39
CA VAL A 99 -6.67 -6.74 -5.67
C VAL A 99 -6.45 -7.34 -7.06
N MET A 100 -6.16 -6.48 -8.00
CA MET A 100 -6.04 -6.82 -9.43
C MET A 100 -4.60 -7.25 -9.76
N THR A 101 -4.41 -7.75 -10.96
CA THR A 101 -3.07 -8.05 -11.50
C THR A 101 -2.14 -6.85 -11.31
N ASP A 102 -0.89 -7.10 -10.93
CA ASP A 102 0.15 -6.12 -10.62
C ASP A 102 -0.10 -5.27 -9.35
N GLY A 103 -1.23 -5.46 -8.66
CA GLY A 103 -1.51 -4.81 -7.38
C GLY A 103 -1.02 -5.64 -6.20
N THR A 104 -0.41 -4.97 -5.21
CA THR A 104 -0.13 -5.55 -3.89
C THR A 104 -0.87 -4.73 -2.85
N LEU A 105 -1.68 -5.41 -2.02
CA LEU A 105 -2.34 -4.81 -0.86
C LEU A 105 -1.73 -5.37 0.41
N ILE A 106 -1.07 -4.49 1.18
CA ILE A 106 -0.57 -4.81 2.53
C ILE A 106 -1.49 -4.12 3.53
N ILE A 107 -2.01 -4.87 4.49
CA ILE A 107 -2.83 -4.36 5.58
C ILE A 107 -2.07 -4.56 6.87
N LYS A 108 -1.92 -3.48 7.63
CA LYS A 108 -1.35 -3.48 8.97
C LYS A 108 -2.17 -2.60 9.91
N ASP A 109 -1.94 -2.76 11.20
CA ASP A 109 -2.50 -1.92 12.26
C ASP A 109 -1.40 -1.63 13.27
N THR A 110 -0.89 -0.40 13.27
CA THR A 110 0.21 0.02 14.16
C THR A 110 -0.29 0.56 15.51
N SER A 111 -1.62 0.61 15.73
CA SER A 111 -2.18 0.99 17.03
C SER A 111 -1.82 -0.02 18.12
N GLU A 112 -1.70 0.44 19.36
CA GLU A 112 -1.31 -0.39 20.50
C GLU A 112 -2.23 -1.61 20.69
N GLY A 113 -3.53 -1.47 20.47
CA GLY A 113 -4.52 -2.54 20.62
C GLY A 113 -4.76 -3.37 19.37
N GLN A 114 -4.25 -2.97 18.22
CA GLN A 114 -4.50 -3.59 16.90
C GLN A 114 -6.00 -3.89 16.65
N ASN A 115 -6.86 -2.97 17.06
CA ASN A 115 -8.32 -3.11 16.99
C ASN A 115 -8.91 -2.61 15.65
N GLY A 116 -8.08 -2.11 14.75
CA GLY A 116 -8.47 -1.70 13.43
C GLY A 116 -9.11 -2.85 12.66
N LYS A 117 -10.12 -2.54 11.84
CA LYS A 117 -10.86 -3.59 11.15
C LYS A 117 -11.37 -3.15 9.78
N ILE A 118 -11.59 -4.15 8.93
CA ILE A 118 -12.25 -4.04 7.63
C ILE A 118 -13.52 -4.87 7.69
N THR A 119 -14.67 -4.24 7.40
CA THR A 119 -15.98 -4.83 7.62
C THR A 119 -17.00 -4.37 6.57
N GLY A 120 -18.22 -4.93 6.65
CA GLY A 120 -19.39 -4.45 5.94
C GLY A 120 -19.49 -4.81 4.47
N GLY A 121 -18.54 -5.57 3.92
CA GLY A 121 -18.65 -6.09 2.57
C GLY A 121 -19.67 -7.22 2.48
N TRP A 122 -20.41 -7.27 1.37
CA TRP A 122 -21.36 -8.33 1.08
C TRP A 122 -21.36 -8.64 -0.43
N ALA A 123 -20.47 -9.56 -0.80
CA ALA A 123 -20.24 -9.88 -2.20
C ALA A 123 -21.28 -10.84 -2.79
N ASN A 124 -21.35 -10.81 -4.11
CA ASN A 124 -22.07 -11.80 -4.92
C ASN A 124 -21.41 -13.18 -4.86
N GLU A 125 -22.09 -14.18 -5.39
CA GLU A 125 -21.82 -15.61 -5.19
C GLU A 125 -20.40 -16.08 -5.49
N ASP A 126 -19.68 -15.42 -6.40
CA ASP A 126 -18.34 -15.85 -6.84
C ASP A 126 -17.18 -15.08 -6.19
N TYR A 127 -17.46 -14.13 -5.31
CA TYR A 127 -16.46 -13.23 -4.75
C TYR A 127 -16.37 -13.32 -3.23
N ALA A 128 -15.15 -13.05 -2.72
CA ALA A 128 -14.95 -12.90 -1.27
C ALA A 128 -15.65 -11.65 -0.76
N GLY A 129 -16.33 -11.74 0.39
CA GLY A 129 -17.10 -10.62 0.95
C GLY A 129 -16.29 -9.41 1.35
N CYS A 130 -15.00 -9.58 1.68
CA CYS A 130 -14.11 -8.49 2.06
C CYS A 130 -13.11 -8.15 0.96
N ILE A 131 -12.17 -9.06 0.70
CA ILE A 131 -11.05 -8.84 -0.23
C ILE A 131 -11.07 -9.92 -1.29
N ASN A 132 -11.26 -9.53 -2.53
CA ASN A 132 -11.16 -10.41 -3.67
C ASN A 132 -9.78 -10.24 -4.33
N VAL A 133 -8.99 -11.31 -4.43
CA VAL A 133 -7.67 -11.28 -5.07
C VAL A 133 -7.79 -11.87 -6.46
N SER A 134 -7.69 -11.01 -7.47
CA SER A 134 -7.81 -11.36 -8.90
C SER A 134 -6.48 -11.12 -9.62
N GLY A 135 -5.50 -11.95 -9.32
CA GLY A 135 -4.18 -11.92 -9.95
C GLY A 135 -3.12 -11.06 -9.24
N GLY A 136 -3.49 -10.32 -8.19
CA GLY A 136 -2.55 -9.54 -7.36
C GLY A 136 -2.07 -10.29 -6.11
N THR A 137 -1.54 -9.54 -5.15
CA THR A 137 -1.02 -10.06 -3.88
C THR A 137 -1.71 -9.38 -2.70
N LEU A 138 -2.13 -10.17 -1.70
CA LEU A 138 -2.62 -9.69 -0.41
C LEU A 138 -1.70 -10.14 0.70
N ILE A 139 -1.30 -9.21 1.57
CA ILE A 139 -0.54 -9.47 2.79
C ILE A 139 -1.31 -8.85 3.96
N LEU A 140 -1.71 -9.67 4.93
CA LEU A 140 -2.30 -9.22 6.18
C LEU A 140 -1.24 -9.39 7.28
N GLU A 141 -0.62 -8.27 7.70
CA GLU A 141 0.39 -8.27 8.76
C GLU A 141 -0.27 -8.19 10.14
N SER A 142 -1.28 -7.33 10.29
CA SER A 142 -2.06 -7.16 11.52
C SER A 142 -3.39 -6.48 11.23
N GLY A 143 -4.26 -6.35 12.25
CA GLY A 143 -5.62 -5.85 12.12
C GLY A 143 -6.64 -6.98 11.90
N ASN A 144 -7.91 -6.63 11.72
CA ASN A 144 -9.01 -7.58 11.71
C ASN A 144 -9.85 -7.48 10.44
N ILE A 145 -10.17 -8.62 9.84
CA ILE A 145 -11.14 -8.74 8.75
C ILE A 145 -12.36 -9.47 9.32
N VAL A 146 -13.43 -8.74 9.60
CA VAL A 146 -14.60 -9.28 10.33
C VAL A 146 -15.91 -8.72 9.78
N GLY A 147 -17.01 -9.46 9.98
CA GLY A 147 -18.36 -8.98 9.65
C GLY A 147 -18.64 -8.82 8.15
N ASN A 148 -17.83 -9.44 7.29
CA ASN A 148 -18.04 -9.47 5.86
C ASN A 148 -18.81 -10.73 5.46
N ARG A 149 -19.59 -10.67 4.37
CA ARG A 149 -20.50 -11.74 3.93
C ARG A 149 -20.26 -12.11 2.48
N SER A 150 -20.44 -13.41 2.19
CA SER A 150 -20.58 -13.95 0.85
C SER A 150 -21.66 -15.01 0.87
N ASN A 151 -22.56 -14.95 -0.10
CA ASN A 151 -23.63 -15.96 -0.25
C ASN A 151 -23.24 -17.06 -1.24
N SER A 152 -21.94 -17.33 -1.40
CA SER A 152 -21.50 -18.39 -2.30
C SER A 152 -22.19 -19.73 -1.94
N THR A 153 -22.95 -20.27 -2.86
CA THR A 153 -23.48 -21.63 -2.78
C THR A 153 -22.40 -22.68 -3.05
N PHE A 154 -21.27 -22.26 -3.57
CA PHE A 154 -20.09 -23.08 -3.74
C PHE A 154 -19.23 -23.00 -2.49
N THR A 155 -19.16 -24.12 -1.80
CA THR A 155 -18.35 -24.41 -0.63
C THR A 155 -17.12 -23.51 -0.47
N LYS A 156 -17.19 -22.67 0.58
CA LYS A 156 -16.04 -22.19 1.38
C LYS A 156 -14.71 -22.09 0.64
N ARG A 157 -14.53 -21.07 -0.13
CA ARG A 157 -13.19 -20.57 -0.44
C ARG A 157 -12.91 -19.40 0.50
N GLY A 158 -12.23 -19.72 1.59
CA GLY A 158 -11.56 -18.81 2.49
C GLY A 158 -12.24 -17.46 2.78
N GLY A 159 -12.84 -17.31 3.93
CA GLY A 159 -13.10 -16.00 4.53
C GLY A 159 -11.96 -15.66 5.43
#